data_643ad069edb09d7ddeed46a86c3f5a79
#
_entry.id   643ad069edb09d7ddeed46a86c3f5a79
#
_cell.length_a   1.000
_cell.length_b   1.000
_cell.length_c   1.000
_cell.angle_alpha   90.00
_cell.angle_beta   90.00
_cell.angle_gamma   90.00
#
_symmetry.space_group_name_H-M   'P 1'
#
loop_
_entity.id
_entity.type
_entity.pdbx_description
1 polymer ?
#
loop_
_entity_poly.entity_id
_entity_poly.type
_entity_poly.pdbx_seq_one_letter_code
_entity_poly.pdbx_strand_id
1 'polypeptide(L)'
;MAISRQCELADVTRSTFYAPLLISAPDEEELILALIDAEYTLHPFYGSRKMVVHLRIKGYRVNRKRVQRLMRILGLAGMAPGPNTSRPHPQHKIYPYLLRGVNVTRPNQVWSTDITYIRLARGFVYLAAVIDWYSRNVLAWRLSNTLDSEFCVDCLEQSLRSYGTPEIFNTDQGCQFTSDAFTGVLNLHGIAISMDGRGRALDNIFVERLWRSVKHEDVYLKGYVNMPGLQLGLTDYFEFYNTERPHQSLGNLTPIQVYQTASGGGARIVDKFKEQKTFLGVEAKSKAETTILNSTDYCLDQRVH
;
A
#
# COMPACT_ATOMS: atom_id res chain seq x y z
N MET A 1 37.51 54.92 35.29
CA MET A 1 38.51 53.80 35.08
C MET A 1 38.88 53.78 33.59
N ALA A 2 40.17 53.80 33.29
CA ALA A 2 40.62 53.74 31.89
C ALA A 2 40.24 52.43 31.21
N ILE A 3 39.87 52.49 29.93
CA ILE A 3 39.47 51.29 29.12
C ILE A 3 40.53 50.18 29.15
N SER A 4 41.82 50.56 29.16
CA SER A 4 42.92 49.60 29.30
C SER A 4 42.83 48.77 30.56
N ARG A 5 42.44 49.37 31.69
CA ARG A 5 42.29 48.67 32.97
C ARG A 5 41.04 47.82 33.03
N GLN A 6 39.97 48.24 32.32
CA GLN A 6 38.76 47.43 32.20
C GLN A 6 39.02 46.17 31.36
N CYS A 7 39.74 46.30 30.24
CA CYS A 7 40.13 45.16 29.40
C CYS A 7 41.02 44.17 30.16
N GLU A 8 41.95 44.69 30.96
CA GLU A 8 42.84 43.84 31.77
C GLU A 8 42.06 43.06 32.86
N LEU A 9 41.11 43.73 33.53
CA LEU A 9 40.25 43.08 34.53
C LEU A 9 39.27 42.06 33.97
N ALA A 10 38.85 42.25 32.71
CA ALA A 10 37.95 41.38 32.02
C ALA A 10 38.66 40.26 31.18
N ASP A 11 40.00 40.27 31.20
CA ASP A 11 40.84 39.36 30.39
C ASP A 11 40.50 39.40 28.89
N VAL A 12 40.18 40.63 28.40
CA VAL A 12 39.79 40.86 26.99
C VAL A 12 40.85 41.78 26.36
N THR A 13 41.32 41.44 25.17
CA THR A 13 42.26 42.30 24.45
C THR A 13 41.60 43.62 24.02
N ARG A 14 42.39 44.74 24.01
CA ARG A 14 41.89 46.05 23.56
C ARG A 14 41.36 45.98 22.11
N SER A 15 41.93 45.16 21.25
CA SER A 15 41.45 44.93 19.88
C SER A 15 40.04 44.29 19.86
N THR A 16 39.77 43.36 20.76
CA THR A 16 38.43 42.74 20.92
C THR A 16 37.42 43.74 21.45
N PHE A 17 37.82 44.65 22.39
CA PHE A 17 36.95 45.69 22.92
C PHE A 17 36.54 46.71 21.86
N TYR A 18 37.46 47.08 20.97
CA TYR A 18 37.21 48.02 19.88
C TYR A 18 36.79 47.35 18.58
N ALA A 19 36.72 46.02 18.56
CA ALA A 19 36.20 45.35 17.40
C ALA A 19 34.76 45.82 17.13
N PRO A 20 34.43 46.31 15.95
CA PRO A 20 33.06 46.68 15.65
C PRO A 20 32.18 45.47 15.94
N LEU A 21 31.10 45.68 16.71
CA LEU A 21 30.01 44.75 16.74
C LEU A 21 29.54 44.62 15.28
N LEU A 22 30.09 43.64 14.58
CA LEU A 22 29.51 43.17 13.34
C LEU A 22 28.11 42.70 13.69
N ILE A 23 27.12 43.59 13.61
CA ILE A 23 25.75 43.20 13.38
C ILE A 23 25.82 42.57 11.97
N SER A 24 26.28 41.33 11.92
CA SER A 24 26.23 40.56 10.68
C SER A 24 24.76 40.52 10.29
N ALA A 25 24.47 40.82 9.04
CA ALA A 25 23.19 40.45 8.46
C ALA A 25 22.94 38.98 8.88
N PRO A 26 21.68 38.62 9.25
CA PRO A 26 21.38 37.30 9.74
C PRO A 26 22.08 36.28 8.82
N ASP A 27 22.87 35.40 9.41
CA ASP A 27 23.63 34.41 8.65
C ASP A 27 22.66 33.70 7.72
N GLU A 28 23.05 33.49 6.48
CA GLU A 28 22.24 32.74 5.49
C GLU A 28 21.68 31.44 6.10
N GLU A 29 22.40 30.86 7.06
CA GLU A 29 22.00 29.67 7.75
C GLU A 29 20.82 29.93 8.71
N GLU A 30 20.77 31.07 9.43
CA GLU A 30 19.67 31.45 10.28
C GLU A 30 18.39 31.70 9.47
N LEU A 31 18.52 32.36 8.32
CA LEU A 31 17.39 32.57 7.41
C LEU A 31 16.84 31.22 6.88
N ILE A 32 17.72 30.28 6.53
CA ILE A 32 17.31 28.95 6.07
C ILE A 32 16.65 28.16 7.21
N LEU A 33 17.15 28.24 8.45
CA LEU A 33 16.53 27.60 9.61
C LEU A 33 15.10 28.13 9.84
N ALA A 34 14.92 29.48 9.81
CA ALA A 34 13.60 30.09 9.95
C ALA A 34 12.62 29.62 8.81
N LEU A 35 13.12 29.52 7.57
CA LEU A 35 12.31 29.03 6.45
C LEU A 35 11.95 27.55 6.57
N ILE A 36 12.86 26.73 7.08
CA ILE A 36 12.59 25.30 7.35
C ILE A 36 11.53 25.15 8.43
N ASP A 37 11.64 25.91 9.52
CA ASP A 37 10.69 25.85 10.64
C ASP A 37 9.29 26.31 10.22
N ALA A 38 9.20 27.44 9.52
CA ALA A 38 7.94 27.96 9.00
C ALA A 38 7.25 26.99 8.05
N GLU A 39 8.00 26.40 7.10
CA GLU A 39 7.46 25.45 6.14
C GLU A 39 7.07 24.11 6.81
N TYR A 40 7.86 23.65 7.78
CA TYR A 40 7.54 22.44 8.53
C TYR A 40 6.29 22.60 9.39
N THR A 41 6.06 23.77 9.94
CA THR A 41 4.82 24.08 10.70
C THR A 41 3.57 23.93 9.81
N LEU A 42 3.67 24.35 8.55
CA LEU A 42 2.57 24.23 7.59
C LEU A 42 2.46 22.79 7.01
N HIS A 43 3.60 22.15 6.76
CA HIS A 43 3.67 20.87 6.08
C HIS A 43 4.60 19.86 6.82
N PRO A 44 4.20 19.36 8.02
CA PRO A 44 5.04 18.52 8.87
C PRO A 44 5.44 17.17 8.21
N PHE A 45 4.77 16.81 7.12
CA PHE A 45 5.11 15.63 6.31
C PHE A 45 6.22 15.89 5.26
N TYR A 46 6.79 17.13 5.21
CA TYR A 46 7.93 17.41 4.35
C TYR A 46 9.22 16.87 4.97
N GLY A 47 9.76 15.82 4.38
CA GLY A 47 11.11 15.36 4.67
C GLY A 47 12.17 16.17 3.92
N SER A 48 13.45 15.93 4.21
CA SER A 48 14.59 16.68 3.66
C SER A 48 14.59 16.82 2.12
N ARG A 49 14.03 15.88 1.37
CA ARG A 49 13.94 15.97 -0.11
C ARG A 49 12.99 17.08 -0.57
N LYS A 50 11.78 17.12 0.00
CA LYS A 50 10.79 18.17 -0.32
C LYS A 50 11.23 19.53 0.21
N MET A 51 11.84 19.55 1.39
CA MET A 51 12.39 20.78 1.97
C MET A 51 13.51 21.40 1.10
N VAL A 52 14.38 20.59 0.48
CA VAL A 52 15.34 21.08 -0.52
C VAL A 52 14.65 21.75 -1.70
N VAL A 53 13.56 21.14 -2.20
CA VAL A 53 12.81 21.72 -3.33
C VAL A 53 12.19 23.04 -2.92
N HIS A 54 11.56 23.12 -1.74
CA HIS A 54 10.98 24.36 -1.20
C HIS A 54 12.03 25.48 -1.11
N LEU A 55 13.18 25.21 -0.50
CA LEU A 55 14.26 26.21 -0.35
C LEU A 55 14.82 26.66 -1.70
N ARG A 56 14.90 25.79 -2.68
CA ARG A 56 15.33 26.14 -4.05
C ARG A 56 14.33 27.05 -4.75
N ILE A 57 13.03 26.82 -4.58
CA ILE A 57 11.97 27.71 -5.09
C ILE A 57 12.09 29.10 -4.45
N LYS A 58 12.52 29.19 -3.17
CA LYS A 58 12.81 30.44 -2.48
C LYS A 58 14.15 31.09 -2.88
N GLY A 59 14.92 30.46 -3.81
CA GLY A 59 16.18 31.02 -4.35
C GLY A 59 17.45 30.53 -3.63
N TYR A 60 17.36 29.68 -2.62
CA TYR A 60 18.51 29.20 -1.86
C TYR A 60 19.16 27.97 -2.54
N ARG A 61 20.47 28.04 -2.80
CA ARG A 61 21.23 26.89 -3.31
C ARG A 61 21.66 25.98 -2.16
N VAL A 62 20.84 24.97 -1.88
CA VAL A 62 21.08 24.01 -0.80
C VAL A 62 21.18 22.59 -1.34
N ASN A 63 22.03 21.78 -0.71
CA ASN A 63 22.06 20.35 -0.92
C ASN A 63 21.30 19.59 0.18
N ARG A 64 20.95 18.33 -0.09
CA ARG A 64 20.17 17.52 0.86
C ARG A 64 20.91 17.32 2.20
N LYS A 65 22.24 17.16 2.19
CA LYS A 65 23.01 16.93 3.43
C LYS A 65 22.94 18.15 4.35
N ARG A 66 23.06 19.39 3.79
CA ARG A 66 22.90 20.65 4.55
C ARG A 66 21.50 20.70 5.18
N VAL A 67 20.44 20.47 4.40
CA VAL A 67 19.06 20.50 4.89
C VAL A 67 18.81 19.44 5.97
N GLN A 68 19.34 18.22 5.82
CA GLN A 68 19.23 17.18 6.86
C GLN A 68 19.89 17.61 8.17
N ARG A 69 21.06 18.26 8.11
CA ARG A 69 21.74 18.77 9.28
C ARG A 69 20.91 19.86 9.96
N LEU A 70 20.37 20.82 9.20
CA LEU A 70 19.55 21.91 9.72
C LEU A 70 18.23 21.42 10.34
N MET A 71 17.55 20.49 9.68
CA MET A 71 16.36 19.85 10.26
C MET A 71 16.68 19.11 11.56
N ARG A 72 17.86 18.48 11.66
CA ARG A 72 18.29 17.84 12.92
C ARG A 72 18.57 18.85 14.03
N ILE A 73 19.17 19.99 13.70
CA ILE A 73 19.37 21.08 14.68
C ILE A 73 18.04 21.56 15.24
N LEU A 74 17.03 21.70 14.40
CA LEU A 74 15.66 22.06 14.81
C LEU A 74 14.87 20.91 15.45
N GLY A 75 15.42 19.70 15.54
CA GLY A 75 14.71 18.52 16.05
C GLY A 75 13.59 18.04 15.12
N LEU A 76 13.58 18.44 13.84
CA LEU A 76 12.52 18.17 12.89
C LEU A 76 12.79 16.87 12.09
N ALA A 77 11.76 16.03 12.00
CA ALA A 77 11.74 14.86 11.12
C ALA A 77 10.41 14.84 10.36
N GLY A 78 10.46 14.62 9.03
CA GLY A 78 9.23 14.53 8.24
C GLY A 78 8.31 13.45 8.81
N MET A 79 7.06 13.83 9.11
CA MET A 79 6.06 12.87 9.59
C MET A 79 5.77 11.87 8.47
N ALA A 80 6.10 10.63 8.72
CA ALA A 80 5.83 9.49 7.86
C ALA A 80 5.17 8.39 8.69
N PRO A 81 4.38 7.48 8.06
CA PRO A 81 3.97 6.26 8.74
C PRO A 81 5.18 5.58 9.39
N GLY A 82 5.05 5.20 10.66
CA GLY A 82 6.08 4.48 11.37
C GLY A 82 6.45 3.16 10.68
N PRO A 83 7.55 2.51 11.09
CA PRO A 83 7.87 1.17 10.59
C PRO A 83 6.69 0.24 10.87
N ASN A 84 6.45 -0.68 9.95
CA ASN A 84 5.39 -1.67 10.08
C ASN A 84 5.55 -2.42 11.41
N THR A 85 4.56 -2.28 12.30
CA THR A 85 4.56 -2.90 13.63
C THR A 85 4.17 -4.37 13.60
N SER A 86 3.55 -4.81 12.50
CA SER A 86 3.20 -6.21 12.27
C SER A 86 4.46 -6.99 11.87
N ARG A 87 5.05 -7.70 12.84
CA ARG A 87 6.13 -8.67 12.58
C ARG A 87 5.50 -10.03 12.32
N PRO A 88 5.77 -10.68 11.17
CA PRO A 88 5.34 -12.05 10.94
C PRO A 88 5.87 -12.95 12.05
N HIS A 89 5.04 -13.83 12.58
CA HIS A 89 5.51 -14.83 13.53
C HIS A 89 6.43 -15.82 12.79
N PRO A 90 7.64 -16.14 13.28
CA PRO A 90 8.61 -16.99 12.55
C PRO A 90 8.09 -18.38 12.19
N GLN A 91 7.09 -18.89 12.91
CA GLN A 91 6.52 -20.22 12.72
C GLN A 91 5.29 -20.23 11.79
N HIS A 92 4.78 -19.08 11.35
CA HIS A 92 3.65 -19.03 10.46
C HIS A 92 4.05 -19.50 9.04
N LYS A 93 3.34 -20.51 8.55
CA LYS A 93 3.54 -21.06 7.21
C LYS A 93 2.99 -20.11 6.16
N ILE A 94 3.84 -19.70 5.22
CA ILE A 94 3.43 -18.91 4.05
C ILE A 94 3.18 -19.88 2.89
N TYR A 95 2.01 -19.76 2.27
CA TYR A 95 1.61 -20.57 1.13
C TYR A 95 1.96 -19.86 -0.20
N PRO A 96 2.17 -20.62 -1.29
CA PRO A 96 2.48 -20.04 -2.60
C PRO A 96 1.25 -19.34 -3.20
N TYR A 97 1.50 -18.33 -4.06
CA TYR A 97 0.43 -17.71 -4.85
C TYR A 97 0.03 -18.60 -6.01
N LEU A 98 -1.20 -19.09 -6.01
CA LEU A 98 -1.73 -20.08 -6.96
C LEU A 98 -2.48 -19.47 -8.15
N LEU A 99 -2.82 -18.17 -8.09
CA LEU A 99 -3.77 -17.56 -9.03
C LEU A 99 -3.14 -16.97 -10.30
N ARG A 100 -1.82 -17.10 -10.45
CA ARG A 100 -1.13 -16.57 -11.63
C ARG A 100 -1.55 -17.26 -12.90
N GLY A 101 -2.18 -16.52 -13.82
CA GLY A 101 -2.68 -17.04 -15.10
C GLY A 101 -3.96 -17.85 -15.00
N VAL A 102 -4.58 -17.92 -13.83
CA VAL A 102 -5.85 -18.61 -13.64
C VAL A 102 -6.99 -17.83 -14.28
N ASN A 103 -7.83 -18.51 -15.05
CA ASN A 103 -9.12 -18.01 -15.50
C ASN A 103 -10.20 -18.47 -14.50
N VAL A 104 -10.86 -17.52 -13.85
CA VAL A 104 -12.00 -17.80 -12.98
C VAL A 104 -13.25 -17.84 -13.84
N THR A 105 -13.87 -19.00 -13.98
CA THR A 105 -14.94 -19.27 -14.93
C THR A 105 -16.26 -19.72 -14.30
N ARG A 106 -16.29 -19.95 -12.98
CA ARG A 106 -17.48 -20.39 -12.24
C ARG A 106 -17.48 -19.90 -10.81
N PRO A 107 -18.66 -19.80 -10.17
CA PRO A 107 -18.76 -19.56 -8.73
C PRO A 107 -17.99 -20.59 -7.91
N ASN A 108 -17.52 -20.22 -6.74
CA ASN A 108 -16.77 -21.07 -5.81
C ASN A 108 -15.44 -21.63 -6.35
N GLN A 109 -14.93 -21.09 -7.45
CA GLN A 109 -13.61 -21.47 -7.91
C GLN A 109 -12.52 -20.76 -7.09
N VAL A 110 -12.67 -19.46 -6.85
CA VAL A 110 -11.73 -18.68 -6.05
C VAL A 110 -12.51 -17.75 -5.11
N TRP A 111 -12.25 -17.88 -3.82
CA TRP A 111 -12.66 -16.89 -2.83
C TRP A 111 -11.45 -16.11 -2.33
N SER A 112 -11.69 -14.91 -1.84
CA SER A 112 -10.66 -14.16 -1.12
C SER A 112 -11.22 -13.43 0.08
N THR A 113 -10.33 -13.11 1.01
CA THR A 113 -10.62 -12.31 2.20
C THR A 113 -9.52 -11.27 2.41
N ASP A 114 -9.87 -10.23 3.12
CA ASP A 114 -8.96 -9.20 3.61
C ASP A 114 -9.61 -8.47 4.78
N ILE A 115 -8.81 -7.70 5.53
CA ILE A 115 -9.28 -6.87 6.63
C ILE A 115 -9.11 -5.40 6.26
N THR A 116 -10.16 -4.63 6.43
CA THR A 116 -10.06 -3.17 6.39
C THR A 116 -10.45 -2.56 7.73
N TYR A 117 -9.92 -1.38 8.03
CA TYR A 117 -10.33 -0.62 9.21
C TYR A 117 -11.26 0.52 8.82
N ILE A 118 -12.24 0.77 9.68
CA ILE A 118 -13.21 1.86 9.57
C ILE A 118 -13.02 2.75 10.78
N ARG A 119 -12.76 4.04 10.53
CA ARG A 119 -12.64 5.02 11.60
C ARG A 119 -14.03 5.45 12.05
N LEU A 120 -14.28 5.39 13.35
CA LEU A 120 -15.46 5.94 14.01
C LEU A 120 -15.11 7.24 14.75
N ALA A 121 -16.10 7.88 15.35
CA ALA A 121 -15.89 9.08 16.17
C ALA A 121 -14.88 8.83 17.31
N ARG A 122 -14.86 7.61 17.86
CA ARG A 122 -13.89 7.17 18.87
C ARG A 122 -13.31 5.81 18.46
N GLY A 123 -12.03 5.80 18.02
CA GLY A 123 -11.30 4.59 17.70
C GLY A 123 -11.57 4.04 16.30
N PHE A 124 -11.30 2.75 16.14
CA PHE A 124 -11.40 2.02 14.88
C PHE A 124 -12.16 0.72 15.09
N VAL A 125 -12.82 0.26 14.02
CA VAL A 125 -13.44 -1.05 13.92
C VAL A 125 -12.82 -1.74 12.70
N TYR A 126 -12.56 -3.03 12.83
CA TYR A 126 -12.07 -3.88 11.76
C TYR A 126 -13.23 -4.57 11.08
N LEU A 127 -13.17 -4.60 9.75
CA LEU A 127 -14.16 -5.29 8.92
C LEU A 127 -13.41 -6.33 8.09
N ALA A 128 -13.77 -7.60 8.26
CA ALA A 128 -13.39 -8.70 7.38
C ALA A 128 -14.55 -9.09 6.48
N ALA A 129 -14.27 -9.47 5.24
CA ALA A 129 -15.27 -10.02 4.34
C ALA A 129 -14.67 -11.10 3.45
N VAL A 130 -15.48 -12.08 3.08
CA VAL A 130 -15.17 -13.12 2.09
C VAL A 130 -15.97 -12.83 0.82
N ILE A 131 -15.29 -12.79 -0.31
CA ILE A 131 -15.87 -12.50 -1.63
C ILE A 131 -15.57 -13.62 -2.63
N ASP A 132 -16.57 -13.98 -3.44
CA ASP A 132 -16.38 -14.87 -4.58
C ASP A 132 -15.85 -14.09 -5.80
N TRP A 133 -14.77 -14.57 -6.41
CA TRP A 133 -14.12 -13.86 -7.52
C TRP A 133 -14.88 -13.93 -8.84
N TYR A 134 -15.70 -14.94 -9.04
CA TYR A 134 -16.50 -15.07 -10.26
C TYR A 134 -17.63 -14.05 -10.30
N SER A 135 -18.42 -14.01 -9.22
CA SER A 135 -19.65 -13.24 -9.14
C SER A 135 -19.49 -11.89 -8.44
N ARG A 136 -18.39 -11.67 -7.70
CA ARG A 136 -18.22 -10.54 -6.77
C ARG A 136 -19.20 -10.57 -5.57
N ASN A 137 -19.89 -11.69 -5.36
CA ASN A 137 -20.83 -11.85 -4.25
C ASN A 137 -20.07 -11.85 -2.91
N VAL A 138 -20.51 -11.01 -1.98
CA VAL A 138 -19.99 -11.00 -0.61
C VAL A 138 -20.68 -12.12 0.14
N LEU A 139 -19.92 -13.15 0.50
CA LEU A 139 -20.46 -14.40 1.06
C LEU A 139 -20.70 -14.29 2.57
N ALA A 140 -19.78 -13.62 3.25
CA ALA A 140 -19.91 -13.27 4.66
C ALA A 140 -19.04 -12.05 4.97
N TRP A 141 -19.36 -11.40 6.10
CA TRP A 141 -18.57 -10.32 6.66
C TRP A 141 -18.70 -10.28 8.19
N ARG A 142 -17.70 -9.71 8.87
CA ARG A 142 -17.65 -9.56 10.32
C ARG A 142 -17.02 -8.24 10.71
N LEU A 143 -17.54 -7.66 11.81
CA LEU A 143 -16.94 -6.53 12.49
C LEU A 143 -16.27 -6.98 13.79
N SER A 144 -15.12 -6.39 14.11
CA SER A 144 -14.45 -6.56 15.38
C SER A 144 -13.84 -5.24 15.87
N ASN A 145 -13.78 -5.04 17.16
CA ASN A 145 -13.03 -3.95 17.79
C ASN A 145 -11.60 -4.36 18.15
N THR A 146 -11.24 -5.63 17.96
CA THR A 146 -9.90 -6.20 18.13
C THR A 146 -9.39 -6.76 16.79
N LEU A 147 -8.07 -6.80 16.61
CA LEU A 147 -7.43 -7.35 15.42
C LEU A 147 -6.86 -8.76 15.73
N ASP A 148 -7.69 -9.61 16.32
CA ASP A 148 -7.40 -11.03 16.52
C ASP A 148 -7.73 -11.86 15.25
N SER A 149 -7.51 -13.18 15.29
CA SER A 149 -7.84 -14.07 14.17
C SER A 149 -9.27 -14.64 14.26
N GLU A 150 -9.92 -14.55 15.41
CA GLU A 150 -11.20 -15.22 15.67
C GLU A 150 -12.31 -14.70 14.75
N PHE A 151 -12.50 -13.38 14.61
CA PHE A 151 -13.54 -12.84 13.73
C PHE A 151 -13.31 -13.16 12.25
N CYS A 152 -12.05 -13.40 11.83
CA CYS A 152 -11.74 -13.85 10.48
C CYS A 152 -12.12 -15.33 10.30
N VAL A 153 -11.88 -16.16 11.30
CA VAL A 153 -12.28 -17.57 11.32
C VAL A 153 -13.82 -17.67 11.29
N ASP A 154 -14.52 -16.91 12.11
CA ASP A 154 -15.99 -16.84 12.11
C ASP A 154 -16.55 -16.44 10.73
N CYS A 155 -15.91 -15.46 10.08
CA CYS A 155 -16.29 -15.01 8.75
C CYS A 155 -16.11 -16.13 7.72
N LEU A 156 -14.96 -16.84 7.76
CA LEU A 156 -14.67 -17.98 6.90
C LEU A 156 -15.67 -19.12 7.12
N GLU A 157 -15.87 -19.55 8.35
CA GLU A 157 -16.78 -20.65 8.67
C GLU A 157 -18.24 -20.35 8.28
N GLN A 158 -18.69 -19.10 8.46
CA GLN A 158 -20.00 -18.70 7.97
C GLN A 158 -20.10 -18.82 6.45
N SER A 159 -19.08 -18.38 5.72
CA SER A 159 -19.06 -18.50 4.25
C SER A 159 -19.15 -19.96 3.83
N LEU A 160 -18.35 -20.83 4.46
CA LEU A 160 -18.34 -22.26 4.18
C LEU A 160 -19.69 -22.93 4.46
N ARG A 161 -20.35 -22.59 5.60
CA ARG A 161 -21.68 -23.12 5.95
C ARG A 161 -22.76 -22.69 4.96
N SER A 162 -22.70 -21.45 4.46
CA SER A 162 -23.77 -20.89 3.63
C SER A 162 -23.61 -21.19 2.13
N TYR A 163 -22.39 -21.32 1.65
CA TYR A 163 -22.09 -21.36 0.21
C TYR A 163 -21.25 -22.58 -0.22
N GLY A 164 -20.89 -23.48 0.71
CA GLY A 164 -20.02 -24.62 0.44
C GLY A 164 -18.53 -24.23 0.42
N THR A 165 -17.72 -25.04 -0.27
CA THR A 165 -16.27 -24.87 -0.26
C THR A 165 -15.76 -24.34 -1.61
N PRO A 166 -14.80 -23.37 -1.62
CA PRO A 166 -14.10 -22.99 -2.84
C PRO A 166 -13.00 -23.98 -3.18
N GLU A 167 -12.50 -23.94 -4.42
CA GLU A 167 -11.31 -24.70 -4.80
C GLU A 167 -10.04 -24.04 -4.27
N ILE A 168 -9.96 -22.70 -4.36
CA ILE A 168 -8.81 -21.92 -3.92
C ILE A 168 -9.33 -20.78 -3.01
N PHE A 169 -8.65 -20.59 -1.90
CA PHE A 169 -8.88 -19.48 -0.99
C PHE A 169 -7.65 -18.56 -0.95
N ASN A 170 -7.80 -17.30 -1.33
CA ASN A 170 -6.71 -16.33 -1.43
C ASN A 170 -6.74 -15.31 -0.29
N THR A 171 -5.59 -15.08 0.33
CA THR A 171 -5.41 -14.10 1.41
C THR A 171 -4.10 -13.32 1.22
N ASP A 172 -3.91 -12.26 1.99
CA ASP A 172 -2.58 -11.70 2.20
C ASP A 172 -1.76 -12.54 3.21
N GLN A 173 -0.54 -12.10 3.53
CA GLN A 173 0.33 -12.75 4.52
C GLN A 173 0.14 -12.16 5.93
N GLY A 174 -1.03 -11.61 6.25
CA GLY A 174 -1.38 -11.09 7.57
C GLY A 174 -1.34 -12.18 8.64
N CYS A 175 -0.98 -11.80 9.88
CA CYS A 175 -0.88 -12.76 10.98
C CYS A 175 -2.21 -13.46 11.30
N GLN A 176 -3.34 -12.83 11.01
CA GLN A 176 -4.67 -13.42 11.17
C GLN A 176 -4.87 -14.61 10.22
N PHE A 177 -4.45 -14.45 8.96
CA PHE A 177 -4.66 -15.44 7.90
C PHE A 177 -3.58 -16.51 7.84
N THR A 178 -2.40 -16.24 8.42
CA THR A 178 -1.31 -17.23 8.57
C THR A 178 -1.40 -18.01 9.88
N SER A 179 -2.39 -17.72 10.75
CA SER A 179 -2.62 -18.44 12.00
C SER A 179 -3.04 -19.88 11.76
N ASP A 180 -2.65 -20.78 12.68
CA ASP A 180 -3.06 -22.19 12.62
C ASP A 180 -4.58 -22.36 12.71
N ALA A 181 -5.28 -21.47 13.44
CA ALA A 181 -6.72 -21.48 13.52
C ALA A 181 -7.37 -21.26 12.14
N PHE A 182 -6.91 -20.24 11.39
CA PHE A 182 -7.48 -19.92 10.08
C PHE A 182 -7.10 -20.96 9.02
N THR A 183 -5.79 -21.27 8.90
CA THR A 183 -5.29 -22.24 7.93
C THR A 183 -5.76 -23.68 8.24
N GLY A 184 -5.99 -23.98 9.52
CA GLY A 184 -6.55 -25.27 9.97
C GLY A 184 -7.94 -25.51 9.43
N VAL A 185 -8.83 -24.50 9.43
CA VAL A 185 -10.18 -24.60 8.84
C VAL A 185 -10.09 -24.89 7.34
N LEU A 186 -9.25 -24.14 6.61
CA LEU A 186 -9.06 -24.36 5.16
C LEU A 186 -8.55 -25.77 4.84
N ASN A 187 -7.55 -26.23 5.59
CA ASN A 187 -6.98 -27.57 5.43
C ASN A 187 -8.00 -28.68 5.76
N LEU A 188 -8.81 -28.50 6.80
CA LEU A 188 -9.86 -29.45 7.19
C LEU A 188 -10.88 -29.65 6.07
N HIS A 189 -11.18 -28.59 5.32
CA HIS A 189 -12.11 -28.64 4.18
C HIS A 189 -11.43 -28.97 2.85
N GLY A 190 -10.12 -29.27 2.82
CA GLY A 190 -9.38 -29.62 1.60
C GLY A 190 -9.23 -28.46 0.61
N ILE A 191 -9.31 -27.21 1.07
CA ILE A 191 -9.25 -26.00 0.24
C ILE A 191 -7.79 -25.65 -0.05
N ALA A 192 -7.45 -25.38 -1.30
CA ALA A 192 -6.12 -24.94 -1.68
C ALA A 192 -5.87 -23.49 -1.20
N ILE A 193 -4.81 -23.30 -0.40
CA ILE A 193 -4.47 -22.01 0.16
C ILE A 193 -3.52 -21.26 -0.77
N SER A 194 -3.89 -20.04 -1.14
CA SER A 194 -3.09 -19.10 -1.92
C SER A 194 -2.80 -17.85 -1.10
N MET A 195 -1.56 -17.37 -1.10
CA MET A 195 -1.19 -16.12 -0.42
C MET A 195 -0.51 -15.15 -1.36
N ASP A 196 -0.93 -13.90 -1.28
CA ASP A 196 -0.38 -12.81 -2.09
C ASP A 196 1.11 -12.60 -1.83
N GLY A 197 1.87 -12.27 -2.87
CA GLY A 197 3.26 -11.89 -2.72
C GLY A 197 3.40 -10.53 -2.01
N ARG A 198 4.44 -10.36 -1.20
CA ARG A 198 4.71 -9.08 -0.52
C ARG A 198 4.76 -7.92 -1.51
N GLY A 199 3.94 -6.88 -1.26
CA GLY A 199 3.91 -5.66 -2.05
C GLY A 199 3.18 -5.78 -3.40
N ARG A 200 2.38 -6.83 -3.63
CA ARG A 200 1.60 -7.05 -4.85
C ARG A 200 0.12 -6.77 -4.59
N ALA A 201 -0.25 -5.49 -4.53
CA ALA A 201 -1.63 -5.06 -4.35
C ALA A 201 -2.63 -5.58 -5.41
N LEU A 202 -2.15 -6.01 -6.57
CA LEU A 202 -3.02 -6.54 -7.63
C LEU A 202 -3.47 -7.98 -7.39
N ASP A 203 -2.85 -8.69 -6.46
CA ASP A 203 -3.12 -10.10 -6.21
C ASP A 203 -4.45 -10.30 -5.45
N ASN A 204 -5.00 -9.23 -4.80
CA ASN A 204 -6.31 -9.25 -4.11
C ASN A 204 -7.24 -8.11 -4.52
N ILE A 205 -7.22 -7.73 -5.81
CA ILE A 205 -7.89 -6.56 -6.36
C ILE A 205 -9.42 -6.53 -6.10
N PHE A 206 -10.08 -7.70 -5.96
CA PHE A 206 -11.53 -7.74 -5.83
C PHE A 206 -11.99 -7.29 -4.45
N VAL A 207 -11.32 -7.72 -3.40
CA VAL A 207 -11.64 -7.28 -2.04
C VAL A 207 -11.20 -5.83 -1.80
N GLU A 208 -10.08 -5.39 -2.41
CA GLU A 208 -9.67 -3.99 -2.36
C GLU A 208 -10.72 -3.05 -3.02
N ARG A 209 -11.29 -3.48 -4.15
CA ARG A 209 -12.40 -2.76 -4.78
C ARG A 209 -13.66 -2.77 -3.94
N LEU A 210 -13.96 -3.88 -3.26
CA LEU A 210 -15.06 -3.94 -2.31
C LEU A 210 -14.88 -2.90 -1.21
N TRP A 211 -13.69 -2.80 -0.62
CA TRP A 211 -13.39 -1.79 0.41
C TRP A 211 -13.60 -0.37 -0.08
N ARG A 212 -13.21 -0.10 -1.32
CA ARG A 212 -13.47 1.21 -1.92
C ARG A 212 -14.96 1.49 -2.01
N SER A 213 -15.76 0.53 -2.48
CA SER A 213 -17.21 0.69 -2.61
C SER A 213 -17.86 0.89 -1.24
N VAL A 214 -17.59 0.01 -0.27
CA VAL A 214 -18.10 0.12 1.11
C VAL A 214 -17.80 1.48 1.72
N LYS A 215 -16.54 1.94 1.61
CA LYS A 215 -16.12 3.21 2.21
C LYS A 215 -16.75 4.42 1.55
N HIS A 216 -16.80 4.46 0.22
CA HIS A 216 -17.29 5.64 -0.50
C HIS A 216 -18.79 5.67 -0.70
N GLU A 217 -19.45 4.53 -0.80
CA GLU A 217 -20.88 4.46 -1.07
C GLU A 217 -21.71 4.38 0.22
N ASP A 218 -21.10 4.01 1.36
CA ASP A 218 -21.81 3.86 2.64
C ASP A 218 -21.11 4.60 3.80
N VAL A 219 -19.93 4.14 4.21
CA VAL A 219 -19.29 4.57 5.46
C VAL A 219 -19.05 6.07 5.52
N TYR A 220 -18.46 6.65 4.45
CA TYR A 220 -18.13 8.08 4.41
C TYR A 220 -19.36 8.97 4.22
N LEU A 221 -20.41 8.45 3.59
CA LEU A 221 -21.66 9.19 3.39
C LEU A 221 -22.49 9.26 4.67
N LYS A 222 -22.55 8.15 5.41
CA LYS A 222 -23.40 8.04 6.61
C LYS A 222 -22.68 8.49 7.90
N GLY A 223 -21.33 8.46 7.93
CA GLY A 223 -20.56 8.98 9.05
C GLY A 223 -20.88 8.34 10.38
N TYR A 224 -20.83 7.02 10.49
CA TYR A 224 -21.21 6.26 11.67
C TYR A 224 -20.44 6.66 12.92
N VAL A 225 -21.18 6.87 14.02
CA VAL A 225 -20.61 7.32 15.30
C VAL A 225 -20.10 6.15 16.15
N ASN A 226 -20.79 5.01 16.09
CA ASN A 226 -20.54 3.84 16.91
C ASN A 226 -20.67 2.52 16.14
N MET A 227 -20.18 1.43 16.75
CA MET A 227 -20.18 0.10 16.13
C MET A 227 -21.59 -0.47 15.88
N PRO A 228 -22.59 -0.35 16.78
CA PRO A 228 -23.94 -0.83 16.49
C PRO A 228 -24.57 -0.15 15.27
N GLY A 229 -24.43 1.17 15.14
CA GLY A 229 -24.91 1.91 13.97
C GLY A 229 -24.21 1.48 12.68
N LEU A 230 -22.89 1.27 12.73
CA LEU A 230 -22.13 0.73 11.61
C LEU A 230 -22.59 -0.69 11.25
N GLN A 231 -22.85 -1.55 12.24
CA GLN A 231 -23.33 -2.92 12.02
C GLN A 231 -24.65 -2.95 11.25
N LEU A 232 -25.62 -2.14 11.65
CA LEU A 232 -26.91 -2.01 10.96
C LEU A 232 -26.72 -1.50 9.53
N GLY A 233 -25.98 -0.40 9.38
CA GLY A 233 -25.76 0.18 8.06
C GLY A 233 -25.02 -0.74 7.09
N LEU A 234 -24.03 -1.49 7.56
CA LEU A 234 -23.34 -2.46 6.72
C LEU A 234 -24.20 -3.68 6.39
N THR A 235 -25.15 -4.06 7.28
CA THR A 235 -26.12 -5.11 6.95
C THR A 235 -26.96 -4.69 5.74
N ASP A 236 -27.54 -3.50 5.78
CA ASP A 236 -28.33 -2.95 4.66
C ASP A 236 -27.46 -2.78 3.40
N TYR A 237 -26.22 -2.29 3.58
CA TYR A 237 -25.32 -2.05 2.45
C TYR A 237 -24.91 -3.34 1.75
N PHE A 238 -24.52 -4.40 2.46
CA PHE A 238 -24.12 -5.66 1.84
C PHE A 238 -25.30 -6.40 1.22
N GLU A 239 -26.50 -6.26 1.76
CA GLU A 239 -27.71 -6.74 1.11
C GLU A 239 -27.92 -6.00 -0.22
N PHE A 240 -27.95 -4.67 -0.20
CA PHE A 240 -28.01 -3.84 -1.43
C PHE A 240 -26.90 -4.19 -2.41
N TYR A 241 -25.63 -4.31 -1.95
CA TYR A 241 -24.48 -4.62 -2.80
C TYR A 241 -24.67 -5.94 -3.54
N ASN A 242 -25.16 -6.97 -2.87
CA ASN A 242 -25.32 -8.30 -3.45
C ASN A 242 -26.58 -8.41 -4.33
N THR A 243 -27.70 -7.78 -3.93
CA THR A 243 -29.03 -8.06 -4.53
C THR A 243 -29.53 -6.99 -5.48
N GLU A 244 -29.11 -5.74 -5.31
CA GLU A 244 -29.68 -4.62 -6.05
C GLU A 244 -28.65 -3.82 -6.86
N ARG A 245 -27.41 -3.71 -6.35
CA ARG A 245 -26.38 -2.88 -6.95
C ARG A 245 -25.92 -3.43 -8.31
N PRO A 246 -26.09 -2.71 -9.45
CA PRO A 246 -25.57 -3.14 -10.74
C PRO A 246 -24.04 -3.06 -10.79
N HIS A 247 -23.39 -4.08 -11.30
CA HIS A 247 -21.93 -4.12 -11.45
C HIS A 247 -21.53 -4.04 -12.91
N GLN A 248 -20.83 -2.98 -13.30
CA GLN A 248 -20.38 -2.79 -14.68
C GLN A 248 -19.53 -3.98 -15.19
N SER A 249 -18.66 -4.53 -14.34
CA SER A 249 -17.84 -5.69 -14.70
C SER A 249 -18.60 -7.01 -14.84
N LEU A 250 -19.88 -7.03 -14.46
CA LEU A 250 -20.79 -8.14 -14.58
C LEU A 250 -21.91 -7.87 -15.61
N GLY A 251 -21.66 -6.95 -16.55
CA GLY A 251 -22.69 -6.57 -17.53
C GLY A 251 -23.92 -5.88 -16.92
N ASN A 252 -23.74 -5.18 -15.79
CA ASN A 252 -24.77 -4.57 -14.95
C ASN A 252 -25.72 -5.56 -14.26
N LEU A 253 -25.37 -6.82 -14.18
CA LEU A 253 -26.05 -7.78 -13.31
C LEU A 253 -25.62 -7.55 -11.85
N THR A 254 -26.44 -8.05 -10.91
CA THR A 254 -26.08 -8.04 -9.49
C THR A 254 -25.20 -9.25 -9.13
N PRO A 255 -24.36 -9.16 -8.11
CA PRO A 255 -23.52 -10.27 -7.66
C PRO A 255 -24.31 -11.57 -7.41
N ILE A 256 -25.45 -11.49 -6.75
CA ILE A 256 -26.26 -12.66 -6.44
C ILE A 256 -26.85 -13.31 -7.71
N GLN A 257 -27.28 -12.51 -8.71
CA GLN A 257 -27.77 -13.03 -9.97
C GLN A 257 -26.68 -13.84 -10.69
N VAL A 258 -25.47 -13.28 -10.77
CA VAL A 258 -24.32 -13.95 -11.39
C VAL A 258 -23.91 -15.19 -10.62
N TYR A 259 -23.95 -15.15 -9.29
CA TYR A 259 -23.63 -16.30 -8.45
C TYR A 259 -24.61 -17.45 -8.66
N GLN A 260 -25.92 -17.18 -8.67
CA GLN A 260 -26.97 -18.18 -8.81
C GLN A 260 -27.08 -18.75 -10.23
N THR A 261 -26.90 -17.91 -11.27
CA THR A 261 -27.01 -18.35 -12.65
C THR A 261 -25.72 -18.93 -13.22
N ALA A 262 -24.60 -18.76 -12.51
CA ALA A 262 -23.24 -19.08 -12.99
C ALA A 262 -22.94 -18.48 -14.38
N SER A 263 -23.52 -17.30 -14.68
CA SER A 263 -23.45 -16.63 -15.98
C SER A 263 -23.12 -15.15 -15.83
N GLY A 264 -22.36 -14.59 -16.75
CA GLY A 264 -22.00 -13.16 -16.78
C GLY A 264 -20.89 -12.75 -15.83
N GLY A 265 -20.26 -13.68 -15.12
CA GLY A 265 -19.14 -13.44 -14.22
C GLY A 265 -17.79 -13.79 -14.84
N GLY A 266 -16.77 -13.78 -13.99
CA GLY A 266 -15.43 -14.24 -14.31
C GLY A 266 -14.33 -13.24 -14.01
N ALA A 267 -13.11 -13.75 -14.02
CA ALA A 267 -11.89 -12.97 -13.87
C ALA A 267 -10.71 -13.66 -14.57
N ARG A 268 -9.83 -12.87 -15.16
CA ARG A 268 -8.56 -13.33 -15.69
C ARG A 268 -7.42 -12.60 -14.99
N ILE A 269 -6.55 -13.35 -14.34
CA ILE A 269 -5.37 -12.80 -13.70
C ILE A 269 -4.22 -12.79 -14.70
N VAL A 270 -3.92 -11.60 -15.25
CA VAL A 270 -2.86 -11.42 -16.24
C VAL A 270 -1.54 -11.19 -15.52
N ASP A 271 -0.54 -12.05 -15.78
CA ASP A 271 0.84 -11.86 -15.31
C ASP A 271 1.56 -10.82 -16.18
N LYS A 272 1.45 -9.55 -15.83
CA LYS A 272 2.10 -8.44 -16.56
C LYS A 272 3.62 -8.57 -16.65
N PHE A 273 4.25 -9.35 -15.78
CA PHE A 273 5.70 -9.57 -15.81
C PHE A 273 6.14 -10.65 -16.82
N LYS A 274 5.24 -11.54 -17.22
CA LYS A 274 5.52 -12.58 -18.20
C LYS A 274 5.53 -12.03 -19.63
N GLU A 275 4.62 -11.08 -19.92
CA GLU A 275 4.55 -10.42 -21.24
C GLU A 275 5.80 -9.55 -21.51
N GLN A 276 6.32 -8.83 -20.51
CA GLN A 276 7.56 -8.06 -20.67
C GLN A 276 8.80 -8.94 -20.93
N LYS A 277 8.90 -10.11 -20.32
CA LYS A 277 10.01 -11.04 -20.58
C LYS A 277 9.94 -11.66 -21.99
N THR A 278 8.75 -11.88 -22.51
CA THR A 278 8.56 -12.41 -23.86
C THR A 278 8.91 -11.34 -24.90
N PHE A 279 8.55 -10.07 -24.67
CA PHE A 279 8.90 -8.95 -25.55
C PHE A 279 10.42 -8.71 -25.58
N LEU A 280 11.09 -8.70 -24.43
CA LEU A 280 12.57 -8.56 -24.34
C LEU A 280 13.29 -9.78 -24.93
N GLY A 281 12.69 -10.97 -24.83
CA GLY A 281 13.24 -12.19 -25.44
C GLY A 281 13.14 -12.22 -26.97
N VAL A 282 12.09 -11.62 -27.53
CA VAL A 282 11.90 -11.49 -29.00
C VAL A 282 12.84 -10.43 -29.58
N GLU A 283 13.01 -9.28 -28.90
CA GLU A 283 13.98 -8.26 -29.33
C GLU A 283 15.44 -8.75 -29.24
N ALA A 284 15.78 -9.55 -28.20
CA ALA A 284 17.12 -10.12 -28.07
C ALA A 284 17.41 -11.17 -29.16
N LYS A 285 16.42 -11.99 -29.56
CA LYS A 285 16.55 -12.93 -30.68
C LYS A 285 16.64 -12.21 -32.04
N SER A 286 15.82 -11.18 -32.27
CA SER A 286 15.87 -10.38 -33.49
C SER A 286 17.22 -9.67 -33.66
N LYS A 287 17.79 -9.11 -32.57
CA LYS A 287 19.15 -8.50 -32.63
C LYS A 287 20.23 -9.54 -32.82
N ALA A 288 20.13 -10.74 -32.31
CA ALA A 288 21.08 -11.81 -32.49
C ALA A 288 21.08 -12.33 -33.96
N GLU A 289 19.90 -12.49 -34.56
CA GLU A 289 19.75 -12.90 -35.97
C GLU A 289 20.26 -11.82 -36.93
N THR A 290 20.03 -10.52 -36.67
CA THR A 290 20.54 -9.40 -37.45
C THR A 290 22.08 -9.31 -37.36
N THR A 291 22.65 -9.66 -36.21
CA THR A 291 24.14 -9.66 -36.05
C THR A 291 24.79 -10.85 -36.77
N ILE A 292 24.11 -11.99 -36.85
CA ILE A 292 24.60 -13.17 -37.58
C ILE A 292 24.55 -12.94 -39.12
N LEU A 293 23.50 -12.32 -39.64
CA LEU A 293 23.37 -11.96 -41.05
C LEU A 293 24.45 -10.94 -41.50
N ASN A 294 24.77 -9.95 -40.66
CA ASN A 294 25.81 -8.97 -40.95
C ASN A 294 27.24 -9.54 -40.84
N SER A 295 27.45 -10.65 -40.13
CA SER A 295 28.76 -11.31 -40.04
C SER A 295 29.05 -12.28 -41.21
N THR A 296 28.01 -12.76 -41.92
CA THR A 296 28.15 -13.63 -43.11
C THR A 296 28.42 -12.86 -44.39
N ASP A 297 27.96 -11.60 -44.48
CA ASP A 297 28.25 -10.77 -45.67
C ASP A 297 29.68 -10.19 -45.69
N TYR A 298 30.43 -10.22 -44.60
CA TYR A 298 31.83 -9.73 -44.55
C TYR A 298 32.86 -10.81 -44.91
N CYS A 299 32.46 -12.07 -45.15
CA CYS A 299 33.38 -13.17 -45.45
C CYS A 299 33.42 -13.58 -46.92
N LEU A 300 32.67 -12.93 -47.82
CA LEU A 300 32.59 -13.32 -49.23
C LEU A 300 33.34 -12.36 -50.23
N ASP A 301 33.97 -11.29 -49.73
CA ASP A 301 34.62 -10.27 -50.62
C ASP A 301 36.15 -10.24 -50.55
N GLN A 302 36.81 -11.32 -50.11
CA GLN A 302 38.27 -11.44 -50.16
C GLN A 302 38.74 -12.76 -50.84
N ARG A 303 38.20 -13.07 -52.00
CA ARG A 303 38.87 -13.99 -52.95
C ARG A 303 38.45 -13.62 -54.36
N VAL A 304 39.11 -12.66 -54.99
CA VAL A 304 39.51 -12.56 -56.40
C VAL A 304 40.38 -11.27 -56.59
N HIS A 305 41.63 -11.38 -56.57
CA HIS A 305 42.71 -10.89 -57.41
C HIS A 305 44.04 -11.05 -56.69
#